data_4cf64836885705a49899a7e31186ea5d
#
_entry.id   4cf64836885705a49899a7e31186ea5d
#
_cell.length_a   1.000
_cell.length_b   1.000
_cell.length_c   1.000
_cell.angle_alpha   90.00
_cell.angle_beta   90.00
_cell.angle_gamma   90.00
#
_symmetry.space_group_name_H-M   'P 1'
#
loop_
_entity.id
_entity.type
_entity.pdbx_description
1 polymer ?
#
loop_
_entity_poly.entity_id
_entity_poly.type
_entity_poly.pdbx_seq_one_letter_code
_entity_poly.pdbx_strand_id
1 'polypeptide(L)'
;IGKWLLSEYMRLGFAGFIYDFKDTDYTRTAYNLIKRHRYPHKFYYVSFDRPERSYRFNPLKVVRDRTELIQLMEDVLLALLPKKEQQNEWVAGGLGILRGVAFRFWDEFPEHCTLPHILAFIMTASARQLSLFLQQNLVSEMLAGAYLKAEGSEKTQASYLSTLCNNLATISQNEEIAYVLSGDDFDFNLIDPENPKLFAISNNFSKNSVYAPVIGMLMSISARQFTMQNKVPFVYVLDEMTTVNIKNFE
;
A
#
# COMPACT_ATOMS: atom_id res chain seq x y z
N ILE A 1 24.26 -15.85 -5.83
CA ILE A 1 24.65 -15.06 -4.64
C ILE A 1 23.41 -14.76 -3.81
N GLY A 2 22.33 -14.16 -4.36
CA GLY A 2 21.15 -13.73 -3.60
C GLY A 2 20.47 -14.83 -2.77
N LYS A 3 20.26 -16.03 -3.34
CA LYS A 3 19.67 -17.17 -2.61
C LYS A 3 20.57 -17.68 -1.48
N TRP A 4 21.87 -17.59 -1.64
CA TRP A 4 22.81 -17.92 -0.56
C TRP A 4 22.70 -16.92 0.57
N LEU A 5 22.67 -15.62 0.26
CA LEU A 5 22.48 -14.56 1.27
C LEU A 5 21.15 -14.73 2.01
N LEU A 6 20.05 -15.01 1.29
CA LEU A 6 18.74 -15.29 1.91
C LEU A 6 18.86 -16.48 2.89
N SER A 7 19.55 -17.55 2.50
CA SER A 7 19.77 -18.71 3.36
C SER A 7 20.51 -18.35 4.63
N GLU A 8 21.55 -17.52 4.56
CA GLU A 8 22.31 -17.08 5.74
C GLU A 8 21.49 -16.16 6.65
N TYR A 9 20.74 -15.19 6.10
CA TYR A 9 19.86 -14.35 6.91
C TYR A 9 18.79 -15.17 7.62
N MET A 10 18.18 -16.15 6.95
CA MET A 10 17.20 -17.03 7.58
C MET A 10 17.83 -17.94 8.64
N ARG A 11 19.06 -18.43 8.41
CA ARG A 11 19.82 -19.21 9.39
C ARG A 11 20.12 -18.41 10.66
N LEU A 12 20.36 -17.10 10.51
CA LEU A 12 20.61 -16.17 11.60
C LEU A 12 19.33 -15.64 12.26
N GLY A 13 18.15 -16.03 11.79
CA GLY A 13 16.86 -15.64 12.38
C GLY A 13 16.45 -14.20 12.07
N PHE A 14 16.89 -13.63 10.95
CA PHE A 14 16.42 -12.30 10.53
C PHE A 14 14.96 -12.34 10.13
N ALA A 15 14.15 -11.39 10.61
CA ALA A 15 12.88 -11.05 9.99
C ALA A 15 13.14 -10.40 8.61
N GLY A 16 12.11 -10.23 7.77
CA GLY A 16 12.42 -9.68 6.46
C GLY A 16 11.24 -9.39 5.57
N PHE A 17 11.54 -8.64 4.51
CA PHE A 17 10.66 -8.39 3.38
C PHE A 17 11.32 -8.91 2.10
N ILE A 18 10.67 -9.85 1.42
CA ILE A 18 11.11 -10.39 0.14
C ILE A 18 10.20 -9.84 -0.96
N TYR A 19 10.76 -9.09 -1.88
CA TYR A 19 10.13 -8.75 -3.15
C TYR A 19 10.62 -9.68 -4.23
N ASP A 20 9.72 -10.46 -4.80
CA ASP A 20 10.00 -11.52 -5.76
C ASP A 20 9.37 -11.18 -7.11
N PHE A 21 10.18 -10.63 -8.02
CA PHE A 21 9.69 -10.19 -9.32
C PHE A 21 9.47 -11.35 -10.30
N LYS A 22 10.20 -12.45 -10.12
CA LYS A 22 10.22 -13.60 -11.04
C LYS A 22 9.31 -14.76 -10.59
N ASP A 23 8.09 -14.46 -10.25
CA ASP A 23 7.04 -15.46 -9.96
C ASP A 23 7.50 -16.57 -8.99
N THR A 24 7.72 -16.20 -7.74
CA THR A 24 7.97 -17.13 -6.62
C THR A 24 9.36 -17.79 -6.53
N ASP A 25 10.38 -17.29 -7.21
CA ASP A 25 11.72 -17.91 -7.16
C ASP A 25 12.38 -17.76 -5.76
N TYR A 26 12.42 -16.54 -5.21
CA TYR A 26 12.90 -16.28 -3.86
C TYR A 26 11.92 -16.78 -2.80
N THR A 27 10.62 -16.61 -3.02
CA THR A 27 9.56 -17.06 -2.13
C THR A 27 9.60 -18.56 -1.91
N ARG A 28 9.74 -19.35 -2.98
CA ARG A 28 9.89 -20.82 -2.91
C ARG A 28 11.18 -21.21 -2.19
N THR A 29 12.26 -20.48 -2.46
CA THR A 29 13.53 -20.70 -1.78
C THR A 29 13.37 -20.46 -0.28
N ALA A 30 12.78 -19.34 0.14
CA ALA A 30 12.50 -19.04 1.55
C ALA A 30 11.65 -20.13 2.20
N TYR A 31 10.55 -20.54 1.57
CA TYR A 31 9.68 -21.60 2.08
C TYR A 31 10.44 -22.91 2.35
N ASN A 32 11.33 -23.31 1.44
CA ASN A 32 12.14 -24.53 1.62
C ASN A 32 13.17 -24.39 2.74
N LEU A 33 13.69 -23.17 2.96
CA LEU A 33 14.68 -22.88 4.00
C LEU A 33 14.07 -22.87 5.42
N ILE A 34 12.76 -22.61 5.56
CA ILE A 34 12.09 -22.59 6.87
C ILE A 34 12.34 -23.88 7.66
N LYS A 35 12.09 -25.04 7.03
CA LYS A 35 12.34 -26.35 7.65
C LYS A 35 13.83 -26.61 7.84
N ARG A 36 14.65 -26.29 6.84
CA ARG A 36 16.09 -26.54 6.85
C ARG A 36 16.80 -25.83 8.01
N HIS A 37 16.45 -24.57 8.25
CA HIS A 37 17.07 -23.75 9.28
C HIS A 37 16.31 -23.70 10.60
N ARG A 38 15.18 -24.42 10.71
CA ARG A 38 14.26 -24.29 11.87
C ARG A 38 13.94 -22.81 12.14
N TYR A 39 13.61 -22.10 11.07
CA TYR A 39 13.42 -20.66 11.09
C TYR A 39 12.38 -20.25 12.15
N PRO A 40 12.71 -19.30 13.06
CA PRO A 40 11.92 -19.07 14.26
C PRO A 40 10.65 -18.23 14.03
N HIS A 41 10.60 -17.44 12.93
CA HIS A 41 9.52 -16.49 12.70
C HIS A 41 8.46 -17.04 11.76
N LYS A 42 7.25 -16.47 11.83
CA LYS A 42 6.17 -16.80 10.90
C LYS A 42 6.48 -16.26 9.51
N PHE A 43 6.12 -17.03 8.51
CA PHE A 43 6.27 -16.68 7.10
C PHE A 43 4.90 -16.40 6.49
N TYR A 44 4.76 -15.23 5.87
CA TYR A 44 3.56 -14.82 5.17
C TYR A 44 3.87 -14.55 3.71
N TYR A 45 3.08 -15.18 2.84
CA TYR A 45 3.20 -15.05 1.39
C TYR A 45 1.99 -14.34 0.82
N VAL A 46 2.23 -13.40 -0.08
CA VAL A 46 1.22 -12.64 -0.82
C VAL A 46 1.52 -12.65 -2.30
N SER A 47 0.50 -12.88 -3.10
CA SER A 47 0.52 -12.71 -4.56
C SER A 47 -0.85 -12.25 -5.03
N PHE A 48 -0.92 -11.11 -5.68
CA PHE A 48 -2.18 -10.66 -6.29
C PHE A 48 -2.57 -11.55 -7.49
N ASP A 49 -1.62 -12.23 -8.11
CA ASP A 49 -1.88 -13.16 -9.21
C ASP A 49 -2.44 -14.52 -8.76
N ARG A 50 -2.28 -14.83 -7.48
CA ARG A 50 -2.76 -16.08 -6.84
C ARG A 50 -3.41 -15.78 -5.50
N PRO A 51 -4.55 -15.05 -5.49
CA PRO A 51 -5.19 -14.60 -4.25
C PRO A 51 -5.62 -15.77 -3.36
N GLU A 52 -5.97 -16.91 -3.94
CA GLU A 52 -6.37 -18.12 -3.22
C GLU A 52 -5.24 -18.79 -2.41
N ARG A 53 -3.99 -18.40 -2.65
CA ARG A 53 -2.80 -18.87 -1.93
C ARG A 53 -2.17 -17.79 -1.07
N SER A 54 -2.75 -16.61 -1.06
CA SER A 54 -2.24 -15.44 -0.37
C SER A 54 -2.84 -15.30 1.00
N TYR A 55 -2.04 -14.87 1.96
CA TYR A 55 -2.57 -14.29 3.19
C TYR A 55 -3.20 -12.94 2.89
N ARG A 56 -4.29 -12.65 3.58
CA ARG A 56 -5.05 -11.42 3.46
C ARG A 56 -4.75 -10.51 4.64
N PHE A 57 -4.59 -9.22 4.40
CA PHE A 57 -4.24 -8.29 5.48
C PHE A 57 -4.60 -6.85 5.15
N ASN A 58 -4.68 -6.02 6.17
CA ASN A 58 -4.86 -4.59 6.01
C ASN A 58 -3.57 -3.85 6.37
N PRO A 59 -2.78 -3.36 5.39
CA PRO A 59 -1.54 -2.66 5.66
C PRO A 59 -1.73 -1.30 6.34
N LEU A 60 -2.93 -0.71 6.28
CA LEU A 60 -3.19 0.60 6.91
C LEU A 60 -3.35 0.50 8.43
N LYS A 61 -3.56 -0.69 9.00
CA LYS A 61 -3.64 -0.88 10.46
C LYS A 61 -2.37 -0.50 11.21
N VAL A 62 -1.22 -0.52 10.55
CA VAL A 62 0.07 -0.15 11.17
C VAL A 62 0.47 1.31 10.98
N VAL A 63 -0.36 2.07 10.30
CA VAL A 63 -0.18 3.52 10.14
C VAL A 63 -0.39 4.22 11.49
N ARG A 64 0.58 5.02 11.93
CA ARG A 64 0.65 5.55 13.29
C ARG A 64 0.03 6.91 13.47
N ASP A 65 0.11 7.73 12.43
CA ASP A 65 -0.36 9.11 12.50
C ASP A 65 -0.89 9.61 11.14
N ARG A 66 -1.54 10.77 11.22
CA ARG A 66 -2.13 11.44 10.06
C ARG A 66 -1.12 11.74 8.96
N THR A 67 0.09 12.16 9.33
CA THR A 67 1.10 12.58 8.35
C THR A 67 1.54 11.39 7.50
N GLU A 68 1.75 10.25 8.16
CA GLU A 68 2.09 9.00 7.48
C GLU A 68 0.98 8.55 6.53
N LEU A 69 -0.30 8.60 6.98
CA LEU A 69 -1.43 8.24 6.12
C LEU A 69 -1.53 9.12 4.87
N ILE A 70 -1.43 10.44 5.06
CA ILE A 70 -1.50 11.42 3.97
C ILE A 70 -0.38 11.18 2.96
N GLN A 71 0.83 10.93 3.44
CA GLN A 71 1.98 10.65 2.58
C GLN A 71 1.80 9.34 1.81
N LEU A 72 1.29 8.29 2.45
CA LEU A 72 1.01 7.01 1.78
C LEU A 72 -0.02 7.16 0.65
N MET A 73 -1.08 7.92 0.88
CA MET A 73 -2.10 8.17 -0.15
C MET A 73 -1.51 8.95 -1.34
N GLU A 74 -0.62 9.92 -1.09
CA GLU A 74 0.13 10.60 -2.13
C GLU A 74 1.03 9.63 -2.90
N ASP A 75 1.82 8.83 -2.19
CA ASP A 75 2.76 7.90 -2.80
C ASP A 75 2.02 6.89 -3.72
N VAL A 76 0.86 6.39 -3.29
CA VAL A 76 0.01 5.51 -4.11
C VAL A 76 -0.46 6.20 -5.38
N LEU A 77 -1.03 7.41 -5.28
CA LEU A 77 -1.54 8.12 -6.45
C LEU A 77 -0.41 8.50 -7.42
N LEU A 78 0.70 9.03 -6.89
CA LEU A 78 1.82 9.45 -7.74
C LEU A 78 2.54 8.27 -8.40
N ALA A 79 2.55 7.09 -7.78
CA ALA A 79 3.12 5.88 -8.39
C ALA A 79 2.34 5.39 -9.61
N LEU A 80 1.05 5.74 -9.70
CA LEU A 80 0.19 5.42 -10.86
C LEU A 80 0.39 6.38 -12.03
N LEU A 81 1.04 7.52 -11.82
CA LEU A 81 1.13 8.60 -12.79
C LEU A 81 2.52 8.71 -13.44
N PRO A 82 2.58 8.98 -14.75
CA PRO A 82 3.82 9.42 -15.37
C PRO A 82 4.38 10.67 -14.68
N LYS A 83 5.70 10.75 -14.52
CA LYS A 83 6.37 11.88 -13.82
C LYS A 83 5.92 13.26 -14.30
N LYS A 84 5.67 13.43 -15.62
CA LYS A 84 5.21 14.69 -16.22
C LYS A 84 3.80 15.12 -15.80
N GLU A 85 2.97 14.18 -15.34
CA GLU A 85 1.57 14.42 -14.96
C GLU A 85 1.39 14.66 -13.45
N GLN A 86 2.41 14.35 -12.65
CA GLN A 86 2.35 14.45 -11.19
C GLN A 86 2.19 15.89 -10.66
N GLN A 87 2.57 16.90 -11.45
CA GLN A 87 2.48 18.33 -11.06
C GLN A 87 1.24 19.03 -11.64
N ASN A 88 0.26 18.30 -12.12
CA ASN A 88 -0.98 18.84 -12.68
C ASN A 88 -1.94 19.26 -11.54
N GLU A 89 -2.57 20.44 -11.71
CA GLU A 89 -3.56 20.98 -10.73
C GLU A 89 -4.75 20.03 -10.51
N TRP A 90 -5.20 19.32 -11.55
CA TRP A 90 -6.28 18.34 -11.45
C TRP A 90 -5.90 17.14 -10.59
N VAL A 91 -4.63 16.72 -10.67
CA VAL A 91 -4.08 15.68 -9.80
C VAL A 91 -3.99 16.18 -8.36
N ALA A 92 -3.56 17.42 -8.15
CA ALA A 92 -3.49 18.01 -6.81
C ALA A 92 -4.88 18.11 -6.14
N GLY A 93 -5.91 18.51 -6.89
CA GLY A 93 -7.30 18.54 -6.40
C GLY A 93 -7.82 17.13 -6.09
N GLY A 94 -7.56 16.15 -6.97
CA GLY A 94 -7.90 14.75 -6.74
C GLY A 94 -7.18 14.14 -5.54
N LEU A 95 -5.90 14.46 -5.35
CA LEU A 95 -5.13 14.04 -4.19
C LEU A 95 -5.73 14.56 -2.87
N GLY A 96 -6.26 15.78 -2.88
CA GLY A 96 -6.99 16.33 -1.74
C GLY A 96 -8.21 15.48 -1.36
N ILE A 97 -8.98 15.02 -2.34
CA ILE A 97 -10.11 14.12 -2.13
C ILE A 97 -9.64 12.79 -1.51
N LEU A 98 -8.63 12.17 -2.11
CA LEU A 98 -8.11 10.87 -1.65
C LEU A 98 -7.61 10.96 -0.20
N ARG A 99 -6.85 12.00 0.14
CA ARG A 99 -6.35 12.26 1.49
C ARG A 99 -7.49 12.50 2.49
N GLY A 100 -8.47 13.31 2.11
CA GLY A 100 -9.63 13.63 2.96
C GLY A 100 -10.48 12.39 3.26
N VAL A 101 -10.78 11.59 2.24
CA VAL A 101 -11.55 10.34 2.40
C VAL A 101 -10.77 9.34 3.25
N ALA A 102 -9.49 9.12 2.94
CA ALA A 102 -8.65 8.18 3.68
C ALA A 102 -8.52 8.59 5.16
N PHE A 103 -8.31 9.89 5.43
CA PHE A 103 -8.22 10.39 6.79
C PHE A 103 -9.50 10.14 7.57
N ARG A 104 -10.67 10.43 6.97
CA ARG A 104 -11.93 10.21 7.65
C ARG A 104 -12.21 8.73 7.94
N PHE A 105 -11.88 7.82 7.02
CA PHE A 105 -11.95 6.38 7.30
C PHE A 105 -11.03 5.98 8.46
N TRP A 106 -9.82 6.51 8.50
CA TRP A 106 -8.85 6.21 9.53
C TRP A 106 -9.25 6.71 10.91
N ASP A 107 -9.84 7.93 10.98
CA ASP A 107 -10.22 8.63 12.21
C ASP A 107 -11.56 8.14 12.80
N GLU A 108 -12.57 8.00 11.94
CA GLU A 108 -13.95 7.75 12.36
C GLU A 108 -14.45 6.32 12.04
N PHE A 109 -13.85 5.64 11.08
CA PHE A 109 -14.29 4.32 10.62
C PHE A 109 -13.14 3.31 10.51
N PRO A 110 -12.36 3.09 11.60
CA PRO A 110 -11.16 2.26 11.57
C PRO A 110 -11.43 0.82 11.12
N GLU A 111 -12.59 0.27 11.42
CA GLU A 111 -13.05 -1.06 10.98
C GLU A 111 -13.11 -1.20 9.44
N HIS A 112 -13.37 -0.08 8.75
CA HIS A 112 -13.48 -0.01 7.30
C HIS A 112 -12.29 0.70 6.64
N CYS A 113 -11.28 1.09 7.41
CA CYS A 113 -10.08 1.75 6.89
C CYS A 113 -9.16 0.76 6.21
N THR A 114 -9.54 0.34 5.01
CA THR A 114 -8.69 -0.43 4.10
C THR A 114 -8.55 0.31 2.78
N LEU A 115 -7.46 0.09 2.05
CA LEU A 115 -7.30 0.72 0.74
C LEU A 115 -8.50 0.39 -0.20
N PRO A 116 -8.97 -0.85 -0.31
CA PRO A 116 -10.14 -1.17 -1.14
C PRO A 116 -11.41 -0.42 -0.75
N HIS A 117 -11.72 -0.25 0.54
CA HIS A 117 -12.90 0.50 0.97
C HIS A 117 -12.80 1.99 0.63
N ILE A 118 -11.63 2.59 0.84
CA ILE A 118 -11.37 3.99 0.49
C ILE A 118 -11.59 4.19 -1.02
N LEU A 119 -11.01 3.33 -1.85
CA LEU A 119 -11.14 3.39 -3.31
C LEU A 119 -12.58 3.15 -3.75
N ALA A 120 -13.25 2.13 -3.22
CA ALA A 120 -14.64 1.83 -3.56
C ALA A 120 -15.58 3.00 -3.23
N PHE A 121 -15.41 3.65 -2.07
CA PHE A 121 -16.19 4.82 -1.72
C PHE A 121 -15.98 5.97 -2.71
N ILE A 122 -14.74 6.30 -3.06
CA ILE A 122 -14.43 7.36 -4.03
C ILE A 122 -15.05 7.06 -5.40
N MET A 123 -14.98 5.80 -5.83
CA MET A 123 -15.46 5.38 -7.15
C MET A 123 -16.98 5.33 -7.27
N THR A 124 -17.69 5.16 -6.16
CA THR A 124 -19.16 4.93 -6.17
C THR A 124 -19.98 6.10 -5.63
N ALA A 125 -19.38 6.96 -4.79
CA ALA A 125 -20.06 8.11 -4.21
C ALA A 125 -20.39 9.16 -5.29
N SER A 126 -21.61 9.67 -5.27
CA SER A 126 -21.95 10.88 -6.02
C SER A 126 -21.18 12.09 -5.49
N ALA A 127 -21.01 13.13 -6.31
CA ALA A 127 -20.32 14.35 -5.91
C ALA A 127 -20.92 14.93 -4.61
N ARG A 128 -22.26 14.93 -4.47
CA ARG A 128 -22.96 15.39 -3.26
C ARG A 128 -22.64 14.53 -2.03
N GLN A 129 -22.65 13.21 -2.17
CA GLN A 129 -22.32 12.30 -1.07
C GLN A 129 -20.87 12.48 -0.63
N LEU A 130 -19.96 12.63 -1.59
CA LEU A 130 -18.55 12.86 -1.34
C LEU A 130 -18.32 14.21 -0.61
N SER A 131 -18.94 15.30 -1.08
CA SER A 131 -18.85 16.60 -0.41
C SER A 131 -19.37 16.55 1.02
N LEU A 132 -20.55 15.97 1.23
CA LEU A 132 -21.12 15.81 2.58
C LEU A 132 -20.22 14.95 3.49
N PHE A 133 -19.67 13.87 2.95
CA PHE A 133 -18.74 13.03 3.71
C PHE A 133 -17.49 13.80 4.13
N LEU A 134 -16.89 14.58 3.25
CA LEU A 134 -15.68 15.35 3.54
C LEU A 134 -15.92 16.48 4.53
N GLN A 135 -17.06 17.17 4.45
CA GLN A 135 -17.43 18.31 5.31
C GLN A 135 -17.76 17.92 6.75
N GLN A 136 -18.08 16.66 7.03
CA GLN A 136 -18.42 16.20 8.39
C GLN A 136 -17.21 16.04 9.31
N ASN A 137 -15.98 16.17 8.79
CA ASN A 137 -14.76 16.14 9.59
C ASN A 137 -13.85 17.30 9.19
N LEU A 138 -13.49 18.16 10.12
CA LEU A 138 -12.73 19.38 9.87
C LEU A 138 -11.41 19.14 9.14
N VAL A 139 -10.66 18.10 9.51
CA VAL A 139 -9.39 17.77 8.87
C VAL A 139 -9.60 17.25 7.44
N SER A 140 -10.61 16.41 7.25
CA SER A 140 -11.01 15.89 5.94
C SER A 140 -11.44 17.04 5.01
N GLU A 141 -12.22 18.00 5.52
CA GLU A 141 -12.61 19.21 4.81
C GLU A 141 -11.41 20.05 4.40
N MET A 142 -10.46 20.28 5.32
CA MET A 142 -9.24 21.02 5.04
C MET A 142 -8.38 20.33 3.95
N LEU A 143 -8.23 19.02 4.02
CA LEU A 143 -7.47 18.24 3.03
C LEU A 143 -8.09 18.30 1.65
N ALA A 144 -9.41 18.23 1.56
CA ALA A 144 -10.17 18.30 0.30
C ALA A 144 -10.56 19.72 -0.11
N GLY A 145 -9.96 20.74 0.48
CA GLY A 145 -10.38 22.15 0.35
C GLY A 145 -10.44 22.66 -1.09
N ALA A 146 -9.55 22.23 -1.99
CA ALA A 146 -9.61 22.61 -3.40
C ALA A 146 -10.88 22.08 -4.07
N TYR A 147 -11.24 20.82 -3.82
CA TYR A 147 -12.46 20.19 -4.34
C TYR A 147 -13.72 20.86 -3.77
N LEU A 148 -13.78 21.07 -2.48
CA LEU A 148 -14.97 21.64 -1.82
C LEU A 148 -15.18 23.11 -2.18
N LYS A 149 -14.12 23.91 -2.28
CA LYS A 149 -14.21 25.31 -2.75
C LYS A 149 -14.65 25.45 -4.20
N ALA A 150 -14.52 24.40 -5.00
CA ALA A 150 -15.03 24.36 -6.37
C ALA A 150 -16.53 24.03 -6.46
N GLU A 151 -17.26 23.93 -5.36
CA GLU A 151 -18.71 23.61 -5.33
C GLU A 151 -19.56 24.59 -6.13
N GLY A 152 -19.11 25.85 -6.31
CA GLY A 152 -19.74 26.83 -7.21
C GLY A 152 -19.50 26.59 -8.70
N SER A 153 -18.64 25.61 -9.07
CA SER A 153 -18.31 25.23 -10.43
C SER A 153 -18.37 23.72 -10.61
N GLU A 154 -19.57 23.22 -10.93
CA GLU A 154 -19.80 21.79 -11.15
C GLU A 154 -18.79 21.15 -12.11
N LYS A 155 -18.38 21.90 -13.15
CA LYS A 155 -17.40 21.44 -14.13
C LYS A 155 -16.01 21.23 -13.50
N THR A 156 -15.55 22.14 -12.65
CA THR A 156 -14.24 22.03 -11.98
C THR A 156 -14.26 20.88 -10.98
N GLN A 157 -15.30 20.79 -10.17
CA GLN A 157 -15.48 19.73 -9.19
C GLN A 157 -15.52 18.34 -9.86
N ALA A 158 -16.30 18.21 -10.93
CA ALA A 158 -16.37 16.99 -11.73
C ALA A 158 -14.99 16.62 -12.34
N SER A 159 -14.21 17.63 -12.77
CA SER A 159 -12.87 17.39 -13.33
C SER A 159 -11.89 16.85 -12.30
N TYR A 160 -11.88 17.36 -11.07
CA TYR A 160 -11.06 16.82 -9.98
C TYR A 160 -11.41 15.35 -9.69
N LEU A 161 -12.71 15.07 -9.55
CA LEU A 161 -13.17 13.72 -9.24
C LEU A 161 -12.90 12.74 -10.39
N SER A 162 -13.22 13.13 -11.63
CA SER A 162 -12.98 12.26 -12.79
C SER A 162 -11.49 11.98 -13.02
N THR A 163 -10.63 12.97 -12.82
CA THR A 163 -9.17 12.78 -12.90
C THR A 163 -8.70 11.77 -11.84
N LEU A 164 -9.17 11.92 -10.61
CA LEU A 164 -8.84 10.98 -9.53
C LEU A 164 -9.33 9.57 -9.86
N CYS A 165 -10.61 9.41 -10.23
CA CYS A 165 -11.17 8.12 -10.57
C CYS A 165 -10.44 7.43 -11.72
N ASN A 166 -10.12 8.17 -12.79
CA ASN A 166 -9.37 7.63 -13.91
C ASN A 166 -7.98 7.12 -13.49
N ASN A 167 -7.28 7.88 -12.64
CA ASN A 167 -5.96 7.49 -12.17
C ASN A 167 -5.99 6.28 -11.23
N LEU A 168 -7.04 6.15 -10.43
CA LEU A 168 -7.20 5.04 -9.48
C LEU A 168 -7.85 3.79 -10.11
N ALA A 169 -8.44 3.89 -11.30
CA ALA A 169 -9.23 2.84 -11.93
C ALA A 169 -8.50 1.49 -11.99
N THR A 170 -7.21 1.51 -12.32
CA THR A 170 -6.39 0.30 -12.47
C THR A 170 -6.29 -0.51 -11.16
N ILE A 171 -6.22 0.17 -10.01
CA ILE A 171 -6.15 -0.51 -8.70
C ILE A 171 -7.56 -0.80 -8.18
N SER A 172 -8.47 0.18 -8.28
CA SER A 172 -9.81 0.07 -7.69
C SER A 172 -10.69 -1.01 -8.33
N GLN A 173 -10.44 -1.34 -9.60
CA GLN A 173 -11.16 -2.37 -10.35
C GLN A 173 -10.49 -3.76 -10.25
N ASN A 174 -9.39 -3.88 -9.51
CA ASN A 174 -8.70 -5.15 -9.38
C ASN A 174 -9.20 -5.93 -8.16
N GLU A 175 -9.98 -6.97 -8.43
CA GLU A 175 -10.62 -7.80 -7.39
C GLU A 175 -9.59 -8.54 -6.53
N GLU A 176 -8.48 -8.96 -7.12
CA GLU A 176 -7.42 -9.68 -6.41
C GLU A 176 -6.70 -8.78 -5.38
N ILE A 177 -6.42 -7.52 -5.75
CA ILE A 177 -5.88 -6.52 -4.81
C ILE A 177 -6.90 -6.26 -3.70
N ALA A 178 -8.17 -6.06 -4.06
CA ALA A 178 -9.24 -5.82 -3.10
C ALA A 178 -9.38 -7.00 -2.11
N TYR A 179 -9.38 -8.23 -2.61
CA TYR A 179 -9.47 -9.43 -1.80
C TYR A 179 -8.32 -9.55 -0.80
N VAL A 180 -7.08 -9.37 -1.26
CA VAL A 180 -5.88 -9.53 -0.43
C VAL A 180 -5.76 -8.43 0.62
N LEU A 181 -6.04 -7.17 0.25
CA LEU A 181 -5.84 -6.01 1.14
C LEU A 181 -7.03 -5.66 2.03
N SER A 182 -8.09 -6.45 2.02
CA SER A 182 -9.26 -6.26 2.89
C SER A 182 -9.36 -7.31 4.02
N GLY A 183 -8.35 -8.17 4.17
CA GLY A 183 -8.36 -9.23 5.19
C GLY A 183 -7.64 -8.86 6.48
N ASP A 184 -7.54 -9.85 7.37
CA ASP A 184 -6.94 -9.68 8.69
C ASP A 184 -6.25 -10.98 9.19
N ASP A 185 -5.63 -11.72 8.28
CA ASP A 185 -4.96 -12.99 8.62
C ASP A 185 -3.68 -12.76 9.43
N PHE A 186 -3.08 -11.56 9.31
CA PHE A 186 -1.91 -11.16 10.10
C PHE A 186 -1.78 -9.63 10.16
N ASP A 187 -1.07 -9.16 11.18
CA ASP A 187 -0.65 -7.78 11.34
C ASP A 187 0.62 -7.51 10.53
N PHE A 188 0.62 -6.43 9.75
CA PHE A 188 1.74 -6.03 8.88
C PHE A 188 2.92 -5.34 9.63
N ASN A 189 2.93 -5.34 10.95
CA ASN A 189 4.12 -4.97 11.72
C ASN A 189 5.18 -6.08 11.65
N LEU A 190 6.06 -6.00 10.66
CA LEU A 190 7.05 -7.06 10.37
C LEU A 190 8.17 -7.14 11.40
N ILE A 191 8.42 -6.06 12.13
CA ILE A 191 9.50 -5.92 13.12
C ILE A 191 8.99 -5.90 14.56
N ASP A 192 7.77 -6.36 14.79
CA ASP A 192 7.25 -6.53 16.14
C ASP A 192 8.19 -7.44 16.94
N PRO A 193 8.80 -6.98 18.05
CA PRO A 193 9.75 -7.77 18.83
C PRO A 193 9.15 -9.07 19.38
N GLU A 194 7.85 -9.08 19.68
CA GLU A 194 7.13 -10.24 20.22
C GLU A 194 6.74 -11.23 19.13
N ASN A 195 6.62 -10.76 17.88
CA ASN A 195 6.17 -11.59 16.76
C ASN A 195 6.81 -11.15 15.43
N PRO A 196 8.14 -11.23 15.29
CA PRO A 196 8.80 -10.86 14.04
C PRO A 196 8.35 -11.75 12.89
N LYS A 197 8.34 -11.21 11.68
CA LYS A 197 7.77 -11.90 10.52
C LYS A 197 8.71 -11.86 9.32
N LEU A 198 8.67 -12.91 8.53
CA LEU A 198 9.19 -12.91 7.17
C LEU A 198 8.01 -12.78 6.20
N PHE A 199 7.98 -11.68 5.49
CA PHE A 199 6.96 -11.40 4.50
C PHE A 199 7.52 -11.55 3.09
N ALA A 200 6.80 -12.21 2.20
CA ALA A 200 7.17 -12.33 0.80
C ALA A 200 6.01 -11.89 -0.08
N ILE A 201 6.27 -11.04 -1.05
CA ILE A 201 5.31 -10.65 -2.07
C ILE A 201 5.84 -10.93 -3.46
N SER A 202 5.05 -11.66 -4.24
CA SER A 202 5.35 -11.92 -5.65
C SER A 202 4.71 -10.89 -6.55
N ASN A 203 5.44 -10.51 -7.60
CA ASN A 203 4.92 -9.70 -8.69
C ASN A 203 4.76 -10.56 -9.95
N ASN A 204 4.06 -10.03 -10.94
CA ASN A 204 3.93 -10.60 -12.27
C ASN A 204 4.37 -9.58 -13.31
N PHE A 205 5.36 -9.94 -14.13
CA PHE A 205 5.91 -9.04 -15.15
C PHE A 205 4.83 -8.44 -16.07
N SER A 206 3.87 -9.24 -16.52
CA SER A 206 2.82 -8.78 -17.43
C SER A 206 1.78 -7.86 -16.78
N LYS A 207 1.66 -7.89 -15.44
CA LYS A 207 0.73 -7.07 -14.65
C LYS A 207 1.46 -6.02 -13.78
N ASN A 208 2.75 -5.79 -14.04
CA ASN A 208 3.57 -4.91 -13.21
C ASN A 208 3.01 -3.49 -13.08
N SER A 209 2.43 -2.93 -14.13
CA SER A 209 1.80 -1.59 -14.08
C SER A 209 0.64 -1.48 -13.08
N VAL A 210 0.00 -2.61 -12.76
CA VAL A 210 -1.11 -2.69 -11.80
C VAL A 210 -0.60 -2.95 -10.38
N TYR A 211 0.32 -3.90 -10.25
CA TYR A 211 0.76 -4.38 -8.93
C TYR A 211 1.89 -3.54 -8.31
N ALA A 212 2.81 -3.02 -9.14
CA ALA A 212 3.98 -2.28 -8.63
C ALA A 212 3.64 -1.07 -7.75
N PRO A 213 2.60 -0.23 -8.04
CA PRO A 213 2.23 0.87 -7.16
C PRO A 213 1.80 0.42 -5.77
N VAL A 214 1.05 -0.68 -5.70
CA VAL A 214 0.59 -1.26 -4.42
C VAL A 214 1.74 -1.90 -3.67
N ILE A 215 2.61 -2.64 -4.35
CA ILE A 215 3.83 -3.21 -3.76
C ILE A 215 4.74 -2.10 -3.23
N GLY A 216 4.91 -1.01 -3.98
CA GLY A 216 5.66 0.17 -3.54
C GLY A 216 5.10 0.79 -2.27
N MET A 217 3.76 0.89 -2.15
CA MET A 217 3.10 1.31 -0.92
C MET A 217 3.44 0.37 0.25
N LEU A 218 3.34 -0.94 0.06
CA LEU A 218 3.67 -1.92 1.12
C LEU A 218 5.13 -1.81 1.55
N MET A 219 6.04 -1.65 0.61
CA MET A 219 7.47 -1.42 0.91
C MET A 219 7.67 -0.11 1.68
N SER A 220 6.99 0.97 1.29
CA SER A 220 7.05 2.26 2.00
C SER A 220 6.54 2.14 3.44
N ILE A 221 5.41 1.44 3.66
CA ILE A 221 4.88 1.19 5.01
C ILE A 221 5.88 0.39 5.84
N SER A 222 6.44 -0.68 5.30
CA SER A 222 7.42 -1.49 6.03
C SER A 222 8.70 -0.70 6.33
N ALA A 223 9.21 0.10 5.37
CA ALA A 223 10.42 0.90 5.57
C ALA A 223 10.26 1.95 6.67
N ARG A 224 9.09 2.58 6.79
CA ARG A 224 8.82 3.57 7.86
C ARG A 224 8.83 2.96 9.26
N GLN A 225 8.61 1.66 9.39
CA GLN A 225 8.74 0.96 10.67
C GLN A 225 10.19 0.92 11.16
N PHE A 226 11.17 1.02 10.26
CA PHE A 226 12.61 0.96 10.58
C PHE A 226 13.24 2.27 11.05
N THR A 227 12.58 3.38 10.98
CA THR A 227 13.13 4.69 11.41
C THR A 227 13.33 4.78 12.92
N MET A 228 12.86 3.80 13.69
CA MET A 228 13.05 3.67 15.11
C MET A 228 14.15 2.64 15.42
N GLN A 229 14.79 2.70 16.59
CA GLN A 229 15.80 1.73 17.01
C GLN A 229 15.22 0.31 17.03
N ASN A 230 15.48 -0.44 15.97
CA ASN A 230 14.98 -1.80 15.83
C ASN A 230 15.71 -2.75 16.75
N LYS A 231 14.95 -3.51 17.53
CA LYS A 231 15.47 -4.63 18.33
C LYS A 231 15.51 -5.93 17.54
N VAL A 232 14.84 -5.98 16.38
CA VAL A 232 14.73 -7.17 15.54
C VAL A 232 15.68 -7.03 14.35
N PRO A 233 16.60 -7.98 14.13
CA PRO A 233 17.39 -8.03 12.91
C PRO A 233 16.47 -8.21 11.70
N PHE A 234 16.65 -7.41 10.66
CA PHE A 234 15.78 -7.41 9.50
C PHE A 234 16.55 -7.30 8.18
N VAL A 235 16.01 -7.88 7.13
CA VAL A 235 16.59 -7.82 5.79
C VAL A 235 15.54 -7.56 4.72
N TYR A 236 15.88 -6.69 3.76
CA TYR A 236 15.18 -6.60 2.49
C TYR A 236 15.90 -7.47 1.44
N VAL A 237 15.14 -8.35 0.81
CA VAL A 237 15.59 -9.11 -0.36
C VAL A 237 14.75 -8.66 -1.54
N LEU A 238 15.35 -7.84 -2.40
CA LEU A 238 14.64 -7.17 -3.49
C LEU A 238 15.15 -7.70 -4.84
N ASP A 239 14.30 -8.45 -5.53
CA ASP A 239 14.58 -8.91 -6.89
C ASP A 239 14.08 -7.86 -7.89
N GLU A 240 14.98 -7.34 -8.74
CA GLU A 240 14.65 -6.32 -9.75
C GLU A 240 14.00 -5.05 -9.13
N MET A 241 14.63 -4.45 -8.15
CA MET A 241 14.13 -3.27 -7.42
C MET A 241 13.70 -2.12 -8.34
N THR A 242 14.30 -1.98 -9.53
CA THR A 242 13.96 -0.95 -10.52
C THR A 242 12.54 -1.08 -11.09
N THR A 243 11.87 -2.19 -10.85
CA THR A 243 10.49 -2.45 -11.29
C THR A 243 9.41 -1.85 -10.37
N VAL A 244 9.81 -1.38 -9.20
CA VAL A 244 8.94 -0.74 -8.20
C VAL A 244 9.45 0.66 -7.91
N ASN A 245 8.58 1.66 -7.93
CA ASN A 245 8.93 3.02 -7.56
C ASN A 245 8.67 3.24 -6.07
N ILE A 246 9.75 3.40 -5.31
CA ILE A 246 9.66 3.64 -3.86
C ILE A 246 10.29 4.99 -3.58
N LYS A 247 9.49 5.96 -3.15
CA LYS A 247 10.00 7.24 -2.67
C LYS A 247 10.86 7.02 -1.41
N ASN A 248 12.00 7.70 -1.33
CA ASN A 248 12.91 7.70 -0.18
C ASN A 248 13.59 6.35 0.13
N PHE A 249 13.78 5.49 -0.85
CA PHE A 249 14.54 4.25 -0.71
C PHE A 249 15.98 4.38 -1.28
N GLU A 250 16.41 5.61 -1.58
CA GLU A 250 17.77 5.94 -2.05
C GLU A 250 18.76 6.03 -0.89
#